data_6fee5628b487e7b8eb1f750c3e375b36
#
_entry.id   6fee5628b487e7b8eb1f750c3e375b36
#
_cell.length_a   1.000
_cell.length_b   1.000
_cell.length_c   1.000
_cell.angle_alpha   90.00
_cell.angle_beta   90.00
_cell.angle_gamma   90.00
#
_symmetry.space_group_name_H-M   'P 1'
#
loop_
_entity.id
_entity.type
_entity.pdbx_description
1 polymer ?
#
loop_
_entity_poly.entity_id
_entity_poly.type
_entity_poly.pdbx_seq_one_letter_code
_entity_poly.pdbx_strand_id
1 'polypeptide(L)'
;MREMVARTGVSERLLRYYEDQGLLKPERLASGYREYAESDVDLVGRVRTLLAAGLSTSTIAQVLPCVTEKLEPTCPVLIDQLQQERDRISVSIKALEESRQLLDGVLSTPMVKSVTDSAQTTP
;
A
#
# COMPACT_ATOMS: atom_id res chain seq x y z
N MET A 1 19.86 -1.49 -14.33
CA MET A 1 18.89 -0.57 -13.72
C MET A 1 17.90 0.00 -14.72
N ARG A 2 18.35 0.51 -15.85
CA ARG A 2 17.43 1.07 -16.85
C ARG A 2 16.41 0.07 -17.35
N GLU A 3 16.83 -1.16 -17.59
CA GLU A 3 15.91 -2.20 -18.06
C GLU A 3 14.86 -2.52 -17.01
N MET A 4 15.24 -2.58 -15.75
CA MET A 4 14.30 -2.79 -14.67
C MET A 4 13.25 -1.66 -14.59
N VAL A 5 13.71 -0.42 -14.71
CA VAL A 5 12.80 0.73 -14.73
C VAL A 5 11.81 0.60 -15.87
N ALA A 6 12.29 0.25 -17.07
CA ALA A 6 11.42 0.13 -18.23
C ALA A 6 10.42 -1.02 -18.08
N ARG A 7 10.86 -2.15 -17.54
CA ARG A 7 10.01 -3.34 -17.44
C ARG A 7 9.01 -3.29 -16.30
N THR A 8 9.38 -2.65 -15.18
CA THR A 8 8.52 -2.60 -14.00
C THR A 8 7.68 -1.33 -13.95
N GLY A 9 8.10 -0.28 -14.63
CA GLY A 9 7.46 1.02 -14.52
C GLY A 9 7.75 1.72 -13.19
N VAL A 10 8.72 1.22 -12.45
CA VAL A 10 9.10 1.75 -11.13
C VAL A 10 10.40 2.54 -11.28
N SER A 11 10.49 3.69 -10.64
CA SER A 11 11.68 4.54 -10.73
C SER A 11 12.90 3.86 -10.13
N GLU A 12 14.08 4.27 -10.58
CA GLU A 12 15.33 3.77 -10.03
C GLU A 12 15.43 4.01 -8.52
N ARG A 13 14.98 5.17 -8.08
CA ARG A 13 14.98 5.52 -6.66
C ARG A 13 14.14 4.55 -5.84
N LEU A 14 12.97 4.20 -6.35
CA LEU A 14 12.08 3.27 -5.65
C LEU A 14 12.62 1.86 -5.67
N LEU A 15 13.25 1.43 -6.76
CA LEU A 15 13.92 0.12 -6.82
C LEU A 15 15.03 0.03 -5.79
N ARG A 16 15.82 1.09 -5.62
CA ARG A 16 16.85 1.12 -4.59
C ARG A 16 16.26 1.08 -3.19
N TYR A 17 15.14 1.74 -2.99
CA TYR A 17 14.43 1.67 -1.72
C TYR A 17 13.99 0.25 -1.41
N TYR A 18 13.44 -0.46 -2.39
CA TYR A 18 13.05 -1.86 -2.20
C TYR A 18 14.25 -2.73 -1.85
N GLU A 19 15.38 -2.48 -2.48
CA GLU A 19 16.61 -3.19 -2.17
C GLU A 19 17.04 -2.91 -0.72
N ASP A 20 16.99 -1.66 -0.28
CA ASP A 20 17.35 -1.27 1.08
C ASP A 20 16.42 -1.92 2.11
N GLN A 21 15.16 -2.12 1.77
CA GLN A 21 14.18 -2.76 2.65
C GLN A 21 14.26 -4.28 2.63
N GLY A 22 15.17 -4.85 1.85
CA GLY A 22 15.33 -6.30 1.76
C GLY A 22 14.28 -6.98 0.90
N LEU A 23 13.50 -6.21 0.14
CA LEU A 23 12.46 -6.75 -0.74
C LEU A 23 13.00 -7.21 -2.08
N LEU A 24 14.15 -6.70 -2.46
CA LEU A 24 14.79 -7.00 -3.73
C LEU A 24 16.27 -7.22 -3.48
N LYS A 25 16.81 -8.30 -4.01
CA LYS A 25 18.21 -8.68 -3.80
C LYS A 25 18.87 -9.01 -5.12
N PRO A 26 19.21 -8.00 -5.93
CA PRO A 26 19.87 -8.24 -7.21
C PRO A 26 21.30 -8.75 -6.98
N GLU A 27 21.78 -9.56 -7.89
CA GLU A 27 23.16 -9.96 -7.87
C GLU A 27 24.04 -8.80 -8.30
N ARG A 28 25.22 -8.71 -7.72
CA ARG A 28 26.21 -7.74 -8.15
C ARG A 28 27.29 -8.40 -8.95
N LEU A 29 27.53 -7.84 -10.12
CA LEU A 29 28.62 -8.31 -10.96
C LEU A 29 29.97 -7.86 -10.37
N ALA A 30 31.07 -8.46 -10.84
CA ALA A 30 32.38 -8.07 -10.40
C ALA A 30 32.68 -6.60 -10.66
N SER A 31 32.03 -6.00 -11.65
CA SER A 31 32.17 -4.58 -11.97
C SER A 31 31.38 -3.68 -11.01
N GLY A 32 30.60 -4.25 -10.10
CA GLY A 32 29.75 -3.50 -9.19
C GLY A 32 28.36 -3.21 -9.72
N TYR A 33 28.06 -3.52 -10.97
CA TYR A 33 26.75 -3.32 -11.52
C TYR A 33 25.76 -4.33 -10.97
N ARG A 34 24.50 -3.91 -10.82
CA ARG A 34 23.43 -4.78 -10.40
C ARG A 34 22.94 -5.60 -11.58
N GLU A 35 22.67 -6.86 -11.35
CA GLU A 35 22.05 -7.73 -12.32
C GLU A 35 20.72 -8.22 -11.79
N TYR A 36 19.66 -7.97 -12.54
CA TYR A 36 18.29 -8.36 -12.16
C TYR A 36 17.83 -9.54 -12.99
N ALA A 37 17.20 -10.50 -12.32
CA ALA A 37 16.63 -11.67 -12.97
C ALA A 37 15.18 -11.40 -13.37
N GLU A 38 14.63 -12.25 -14.25
CA GLU A 38 13.21 -12.17 -14.59
C GLU A 38 12.33 -12.27 -13.35
N SER A 39 12.71 -13.13 -12.40
CA SER A 39 11.98 -13.28 -11.16
C SER A 39 11.93 -11.99 -10.35
N ASP A 40 12.91 -11.09 -10.51
CA ASP A 40 12.90 -9.81 -9.83
C ASP A 40 11.82 -8.89 -10.37
N VAL A 41 11.52 -8.97 -11.66
CA VAL A 41 10.44 -8.20 -12.27
C VAL A 41 9.10 -8.63 -11.67
N ASP A 42 8.87 -9.94 -11.57
CA ASP A 42 7.66 -10.49 -10.97
C ASP A 42 7.57 -10.13 -9.49
N LEU A 43 8.69 -10.16 -8.80
CA LEU A 43 8.75 -9.81 -7.39
C LEU A 43 8.33 -8.34 -7.16
N VAL A 44 8.83 -7.44 -7.98
CA VAL A 44 8.43 -6.02 -7.90
C VAL A 44 6.93 -5.87 -8.11
N GLY A 45 6.36 -6.62 -9.04
CA GLY A 45 4.92 -6.62 -9.28
C GLY A 45 4.14 -7.05 -8.05
N ARG A 46 4.58 -8.10 -7.37
CA ARG A 46 3.93 -8.57 -6.14
C ARG A 46 4.08 -7.55 -5.02
N VAL A 47 5.25 -6.97 -4.87
CA VAL A 47 5.49 -5.93 -3.86
C VAL A 47 4.52 -4.76 -4.07
N ARG A 48 4.38 -4.30 -5.32
CA ARG A 48 3.49 -3.19 -5.62
C ARG A 48 2.03 -3.51 -5.33
N THR A 49 1.61 -4.74 -5.62
CA THR A 49 0.24 -5.17 -5.33
C THR A 49 -0.01 -5.16 -3.82
N LEU A 50 0.93 -5.67 -3.04
CA LEU A 50 0.79 -5.71 -1.59
C LEU A 50 0.83 -4.31 -0.97
N LEU A 51 1.65 -3.40 -1.52
CA LEU A 51 1.64 -2.00 -1.10
C LEU A 51 0.30 -1.34 -1.40
N ALA A 52 -0.26 -1.60 -2.58
CA ALA A 52 -1.57 -1.07 -2.95
C ALA A 52 -2.67 -1.60 -2.04
N ALA A 53 -2.49 -2.79 -1.49
CA ALA A 53 -3.42 -3.36 -0.53
C ALA A 53 -3.26 -2.76 0.88
N GLY A 54 -2.29 -1.88 1.09
CA GLY A 54 -2.13 -1.17 2.36
C GLY A 54 -1.13 -1.79 3.31
N LEU A 55 -0.36 -2.79 2.89
CA LEU A 55 0.66 -3.38 3.73
C LEU A 55 1.91 -2.52 3.77
N SER A 56 2.60 -2.48 4.91
CA SER A 56 3.87 -1.78 5.02
C SER A 56 4.99 -2.61 4.39
N THR A 57 6.10 -1.95 4.05
CA THR A 57 7.25 -2.65 3.48
C THR A 57 7.80 -3.71 4.43
N SER A 58 7.80 -3.44 5.74
CA SER A 58 8.27 -4.44 6.71
C SER A 58 7.36 -5.66 6.77
N THR A 59 6.05 -5.46 6.71
CA THR A 59 5.10 -6.57 6.65
C THR A 59 5.27 -7.35 5.36
N ILE A 60 5.43 -6.67 4.24
CA ILE A 60 5.66 -7.31 2.94
C ILE A 60 6.91 -8.18 2.98
N ALA A 61 7.99 -7.68 3.57
CA ALA A 61 9.23 -8.46 3.69
C ALA A 61 9.01 -9.76 4.46
N GLN A 62 8.14 -9.73 5.47
CA GLN A 62 7.83 -10.91 6.27
C GLN A 62 6.95 -11.91 5.53
N VAL A 63 6.01 -11.42 4.73
CA VAL A 63 5.02 -12.29 4.10
C VAL A 63 5.41 -12.78 2.70
N LEU A 64 6.32 -12.11 2.00
CA LEU A 64 6.70 -12.52 0.65
C LEU A 64 7.11 -13.99 0.53
N PRO A 65 7.89 -14.56 1.46
CA PRO A 65 8.25 -15.97 1.37
C PRO A 65 7.04 -16.91 1.51
N CYS A 66 5.92 -16.40 2.00
CA CYS A 66 4.73 -17.19 2.26
C CYS A 66 3.63 -17.02 1.23
N VAL A 67 3.92 -16.34 0.11
CA VAL A 67 2.95 -16.21 -0.98
C VAL A 67 3.53 -16.79 -2.25
N THR A 68 2.67 -17.35 -3.08
CA THR A 68 3.08 -17.83 -4.39
C THR A 68 3.15 -16.65 -5.35
N GLU A 69 3.63 -16.89 -6.58
CA GLU A 69 3.66 -15.87 -7.63
C GLU A 69 2.27 -15.32 -7.94
N LYS A 70 1.24 -16.10 -7.68
CA LYS A 70 -0.16 -15.67 -7.87
C LYS A 70 -0.75 -15.02 -6.63
N LEU A 71 0.09 -14.70 -5.65
CA LEU A 71 -0.31 -14.12 -4.37
C LEU A 71 -1.23 -15.02 -3.55
N GLU A 72 -1.06 -16.33 -3.72
CA GLU A 72 -1.80 -17.29 -2.91
C GLU A 72 -1.03 -17.52 -1.61
N PRO A 73 -1.69 -17.41 -0.44
CA PRO A 73 -1.00 -17.62 0.83
C PRO A 73 -0.66 -19.10 1.04
N THR A 74 0.55 -19.35 1.54
CA THR A 74 1.02 -20.70 1.81
C THR A 74 1.24 -20.97 3.30
N CYS A 75 1.16 -19.94 4.14
CA CYS A 75 1.39 -20.06 5.58
C CYS A 75 0.14 -19.63 6.35
N PRO A 76 -0.30 -20.40 7.37
CA PRO A 76 -1.44 -19.99 8.20
C PRO A 76 -1.21 -18.66 8.92
N VAL A 77 0.03 -18.40 9.34
CA VAL A 77 0.38 -17.13 10.01
C VAL A 77 0.15 -15.94 9.08
N LEU A 78 0.44 -16.10 7.80
CA LEU A 78 0.20 -15.06 6.83
C LEU A 78 -1.29 -14.77 6.68
N ILE A 79 -2.11 -15.81 6.63
CA ILE A 79 -3.56 -15.66 6.53
C ILE A 79 -4.08 -14.83 7.69
N ASP A 80 -3.62 -15.13 8.90
CA ASP A 80 -4.02 -14.38 10.09
C ASP A 80 -3.63 -12.91 10.00
N GLN A 81 -2.40 -12.62 9.60
CA GLN A 81 -1.92 -11.26 9.43
C GLN A 81 -2.72 -10.48 8.38
N LEU A 82 -3.03 -11.13 7.26
CA LEU A 82 -3.81 -10.49 6.21
C LEU A 82 -5.24 -10.21 6.67
N GLN A 83 -5.83 -11.10 7.45
CA GLN A 83 -7.15 -10.89 8.02
C GLN A 83 -7.17 -9.72 8.98
N GLN A 84 -6.14 -9.59 9.82
CA GLN A 84 -6.01 -8.45 10.73
C GLN A 84 -5.92 -7.13 9.97
N GLU A 85 -5.13 -7.09 8.90
CA GLU A 85 -5.01 -5.90 8.07
C GLU A 85 -6.33 -5.55 7.41
N ARG A 86 -7.04 -6.56 6.89
CA ARG A 86 -8.35 -6.36 6.30
C ARG A 86 -9.35 -5.80 7.31
N ASP A 87 -9.34 -6.33 8.53
CA ASP A 87 -10.25 -5.88 9.58
C ASP A 87 -9.96 -4.42 9.96
N ARG A 88 -8.69 -4.05 10.01
CA ARG A 88 -8.30 -2.67 10.28
C ARG A 88 -8.82 -1.72 9.19
N ILE A 89 -8.71 -2.14 7.94
CA ILE A 89 -9.23 -1.36 6.81
C ILE A 89 -10.75 -1.24 6.91
N SER A 90 -11.44 -2.32 7.28
CA SER A 90 -12.88 -2.31 7.43
C SER A 90 -13.34 -1.30 8.50
N VAL A 91 -12.60 -1.22 9.61
CA VAL A 91 -12.88 -0.23 10.64
C VAL A 91 -12.71 1.20 10.09
N SER A 92 -11.66 1.42 9.31
CA SER A 92 -11.43 2.73 8.70
C SER A 92 -12.51 3.11 7.70
N ILE A 93 -12.96 2.15 6.89
CA ILE A 93 -14.04 2.37 5.93
C ILE A 93 -15.32 2.79 6.68
N LYS A 94 -15.64 2.08 7.74
CA LYS A 94 -16.83 2.39 8.53
C LYS A 94 -16.76 3.80 9.11
N ALA A 95 -15.59 4.18 9.65
CA ALA A 95 -15.40 5.51 10.20
C ALA A 95 -15.56 6.59 9.12
N LEU A 96 -15.04 6.34 7.93
CA LEU A 96 -15.17 7.27 6.81
C LEU A 96 -16.62 7.38 6.32
N GLU A 97 -17.32 6.27 6.28
CA GLU A 97 -18.75 6.28 5.91
C GLU A 97 -19.57 7.09 6.90
N GLU A 98 -19.31 6.94 8.20
CA GLU A 98 -19.98 7.71 9.23
C GLU A 98 -19.70 9.21 9.09
N SER A 99 -18.44 9.56 8.80
CA SER A 99 -18.07 10.96 8.56
C SER A 99 -18.79 11.51 7.35
N ARG A 100 -18.87 10.73 6.28
CA ARG A 100 -19.57 11.16 5.08
C ARG A 100 -21.06 11.38 5.35
N GLN A 101 -21.68 10.48 6.11
CA GLN A 101 -23.07 10.63 6.47
C GLN A 101 -23.34 11.92 7.28
N LEU A 102 -22.43 12.23 8.18
CA LEU A 102 -22.55 13.48 8.94
C LEU A 102 -22.47 14.71 8.03
N LEU A 103 -21.55 14.70 7.09
CA LEU A 103 -21.40 15.79 6.13
C LEU A 103 -22.62 15.88 5.21
N ASP A 104 -23.15 14.75 4.77
CA ASP A 104 -24.36 14.73 3.95
C ASP A 104 -25.54 15.32 4.71
N GLY A 105 -25.63 15.03 6.00
CA GLY A 105 -26.66 15.61 6.85
C GLY A 105 -26.56 17.14 6.92
N VAL A 106 -25.33 17.64 7.07
CA VAL A 106 -25.11 19.09 7.10
C VAL A 106 -25.45 19.71 5.75
N LEU A 107 -25.02 19.07 4.67
CA LEU A 107 -25.24 19.61 3.32
C LEU A 107 -26.72 19.61 2.92
N SER A 108 -27.50 18.67 3.46
CA SER A 108 -28.92 18.62 3.14
C SER A 108 -29.80 19.56 4.00
N THR A 109 -29.18 20.17 5.01
CA THR A 109 -29.90 21.12 5.85
C THR A 109 -30.07 22.43 5.10
N PRO A 110 -31.27 23.02 5.08
CA PRO A 110 -31.48 24.29 4.40
C PRO A 110 -30.61 25.38 5.00
N MET A 111 -30.20 26.31 4.17
CA MET A 111 -29.41 27.42 4.61
C MET A 111 -30.26 28.33 5.47
N VAL A 112 -29.72 28.69 6.64
CA VAL A 112 -30.44 29.57 7.57
C VAL A 112 -30.06 31.00 7.28
N LYS A 113 -31.07 31.84 7.03
CA LYS A 113 -30.79 33.20 6.72
C LYS A 113 -30.32 34.01 7.83
N SER A 114 -30.74 33.71 8.92
CA SER A 114 -30.43 34.60 10.01
C SER A 114 -29.12 34.29 10.54
N VAL A 115 -28.53 33.80 10.12
CA VAL A 115 -27.38 33.55 10.55
C VAL A 115 -26.58 34.23 11.19
N THR A 116 -26.71 35.00 11.29
CA THR A 116 -25.97 35.76 11.94
C THR A 116 -25.11 35.06 12.74
N ASP A 117 -25.26 34.58 13.26
CA ASP A 117 -24.55 34.09 14.13
C ASP A 117 -23.70 33.27 13.80
N SER A 118 -23.65 33.09 13.33
CA SER A 118 -22.91 32.45 12.92
C SER A 118 -21.82 32.15 13.41
N ALA A 119 -21.53 32.48 13.75
CA ALA A 119 -20.49 32.39 14.24
C ALA A 119 -20.07 31.17 14.66
N GLN A 120 -20.29 30.78 14.88
CA GLN A 120 -19.95 29.91 15.29
C GLN A 120 -19.36 29.02 14.97
N THR A 121 -18.87 28.68 14.91
CA THR A 121 -18.38 27.95 14.57
C THR A 121 -17.68 27.18 14.74
N THR A 122 -17.14 26.76 14.94
CA THR A 122 -16.59 26.07 14.88
C THR A 122 -16.05 25.36 15.12
N PRO A 123 -15.67 24.78 15.13
CA PRO A 123 -15.10 23.99 15.33
C PRO A 123 -14.50 23.37 15.28
#